data_269e546a21c3beff6afae5fbb29f31ad
#
_entry.id   269e546a21c3beff6afae5fbb29f31ad
#
_cell.length_a   1.000
_cell.length_b   1.000
_cell.length_c   1.000
_cell.angle_alpha   90.00
_cell.angle_beta   90.00
_cell.angle_gamma   90.00
#
_symmetry.space_group_name_H-M   'P 1'
#
loop_
_entity.id
_entity.type
_entity.pdbx_description
1 polymer ?
#
loop_
_entity_poly.entity_id
_entity_poly.type
_entity_poly.pdbx_seq_one_letter_code
_entity_poly.pdbx_strand_id
1 'polypeptide(L)'
;MDLSTHSVPFMPANPRPSATASPRLGHSLRPRQLIMMGLGSAIGAGLFLGSGVGVQLAGPAVLVSYLVAGALVIIVMNALGEMAAAKPASGAFSVYAADALGPTAGATLGWLWWVQLVIVIAAEAVGAAGLLATVWPGLSVPMCALAFMVLFTAVNLMGVKNFGEFEFWFAILKVIAILGFIAIGAALLLGWLPQAASPGLSNFTAHGGFAPTGLAGVGAALLVVIFAFGGTEIVAVAAAETEDPERSIARAIRTVAWRILVFYIGSLSVIIAVVPWTSETLKSPFAAVLEAANIPGAATAITLIAVIALLSALNANLYGASRMVFSLAQRHEAPALLGWADRRQVPVLAVLASVLFGFVATVLELVFPDRVLPALLNIVGSTCLLVWTLSLVSQLILRRRADRAGKALPFRMAAFPWLTCIALGILALIFGLLLSEAQTRLQFLSMVGLTVAIASVSALARRARTGAV
;
A
#
# COMPACT_ATOMS: atom_id res chain seq x y z
N MET A 1 35.89 -78.32 12.88
CA MET A 1 35.95 -77.58 11.60
C MET A 1 35.10 -76.36 11.75
N ASP A 2 35.73 -75.28 12.18
CA ASP A 2 35.08 -74.06 12.66
C ASP A 2 35.16 -73.02 11.54
N LEU A 3 34.03 -72.64 10.99
CA LEU A 3 33.95 -71.63 9.94
C LEU A 3 33.46 -70.30 10.58
N SER A 4 34.41 -69.51 11.05
CA SER A 4 34.20 -68.15 11.53
C SER A 4 33.89 -67.23 10.33
N THR A 5 32.66 -66.76 10.27
CA THR A 5 32.19 -65.72 9.33
C THR A 5 32.68 -64.34 9.78
N HIS A 6 33.61 -63.76 9.07
CA HIS A 6 34.02 -62.38 9.23
C HIS A 6 32.91 -61.44 8.75
N SER A 7 32.22 -60.74 9.69
CA SER A 7 31.34 -59.63 9.39
C SER A 7 32.16 -58.37 9.09
N VAL A 8 32.06 -57.86 7.87
CA VAL A 8 32.60 -56.57 7.45
C VAL A 8 31.77 -55.45 8.13
N PRO A 9 32.38 -54.47 8.81
CA PRO A 9 31.66 -53.36 9.42
C PRO A 9 31.07 -52.45 8.34
N PHE A 10 29.75 -52.19 8.42
CA PHE A 10 29.02 -51.25 7.61
C PHE A 10 29.51 -49.84 7.95
N MET A 11 30.28 -49.19 7.09
CA MET A 11 30.61 -47.77 7.22
C MET A 11 29.34 -46.96 6.94
N PRO A 12 28.86 -46.05 7.87
CA PRO A 12 27.79 -45.16 7.56
C PRO A 12 28.19 -44.21 6.48
N ALA A 13 27.40 -44.14 5.40
CA ALA A 13 27.58 -43.20 4.31
C ALA A 13 27.58 -41.75 4.86
N ASN A 14 28.68 -41.06 4.59
CA ASN A 14 28.85 -39.67 4.93
C ASN A 14 27.64 -38.86 4.38
N PRO A 15 26.87 -38.10 5.16
CA PRO A 15 25.76 -37.35 4.66
C PRO A 15 26.30 -36.32 3.67
N ARG A 16 25.83 -36.42 2.43
CA ARG A 16 26.14 -35.41 1.40
C ARG A 16 25.79 -34.02 1.97
N PRO A 17 26.66 -33.00 1.81
CA PRO A 17 26.32 -31.66 2.25
C PRO A 17 24.98 -31.28 1.62
N SER A 18 24.00 -31.00 2.45
CA SER A 18 22.66 -30.56 2.06
C SER A 18 22.80 -29.40 1.07
N ALA A 19 22.07 -29.51 -0.05
CA ALA A 19 21.92 -28.45 -1.02
C ALA A 19 21.75 -27.12 -0.29
N THR A 20 22.56 -26.14 -0.67
CA THR A 20 22.60 -24.78 -0.12
C THR A 20 21.18 -24.30 0.21
N ALA A 21 20.88 -24.16 1.48
CA ALA A 21 19.60 -23.64 1.93
C ALA A 21 19.36 -22.28 1.24
N SER A 22 18.27 -22.16 0.51
CA SER A 22 17.87 -20.88 -0.09
C SER A 22 17.93 -19.81 0.98
N PRO A 23 18.50 -18.62 0.73
CA PRO A 23 18.57 -17.56 1.71
C PRO A 23 17.14 -17.24 2.19
N ARG A 24 16.85 -17.53 3.45
CA ARG A 24 15.57 -17.24 4.09
C ARG A 24 15.64 -15.86 4.70
N LEU A 25 14.61 -15.04 4.47
CA LEU A 25 14.43 -13.79 5.19
C LEU A 25 14.11 -14.10 6.67
N GLY A 26 14.58 -13.23 7.59
CA GLY A 26 14.43 -13.49 9.02
C GLY A 26 12.98 -13.42 9.51
N HIS A 27 12.52 -14.45 10.22
CA HIS A 27 11.22 -14.48 10.90
C HIS A 27 11.30 -13.74 12.24
N SER A 28 11.21 -12.40 12.22
CA SER A 28 11.44 -11.60 13.43
C SER A 28 10.27 -10.69 13.85
N LEU A 29 9.20 -10.62 13.05
CA LEU A 29 8.07 -9.74 13.34
C LEU A 29 7.06 -10.39 14.30
N ARG A 30 6.70 -9.64 15.36
CA ARG A 30 5.66 -10.04 16.30
C ARG A 30 4.27 -9.68 15.75
N PRO A 31 3.17 -10.39 16.14
CA PRO A 31 1.81 -10.08 15.68
C PRO A 31 1.39 -8.62 15.88
N ARG A 32 1.82 -7.99 17.00
CA ARG A 32 1.55 -6.57 17.27
C ARG A 32 2.20 -5.63 16.25
N GLN A 33 3.42 -5.96 15.82
CA GLN A 33 4.16 -5.17 14.82
C GLN A 33 3.50 -5.30 13.44
N LEU A 34 3.03 -6.48 13.06
CA LEU A 34 2.31 -6.72 11.82
C LEU A 34 1.02 -5.88 11.74
N ILE A 35 0.23 -5.86 12.82
CA ILE A 35 -1.00 -5.05 12.89
C ILE A 35 -0.66 -3.56 12.74
N MET A 36 0.37 -3.09 13.42
CA MET A 36 0.76 -1.69 13.36
C MET A 36 1.41 -1.31 12.03
N MET A 37 2.18 -2.21 11.41
CA MET A 37 2.65 -2.01 10.03
C MET A 37 1.50 -1.84 9.05
N GLY A 38 0.45 -2.68 9.14
CA GLY A 38 -0.72 -2.56 8.28
C GLY A 38 -1.48 -1.24 8.48
N LEU A 39 -1.50 -0.69 9.70
CA LEU A 39 -2.03 0.64 9.97
C LEU A 39 -1.07 1.74 9.48
N GLY A 40 0.21 1.60 9.79
CA GLY A 40 1.24 2.59 9.48
C GLY A 40 1.43 2.78 7.97
N SER A 41 1.46 1.70 7.21
CA SER A 41 1.61 1.74 5.75
C SER A 41 0.42 2.36 5.02
N ALA A 42 -0.80 2.22 5.58
CA ALA A 42 -2.00 2.78 4.98
C ALA A 42 -2.21 4.27 5.31
N ILE A 43 -1.65 4.76 6.43
CA ILE A 43 -1.78 6.16 6.86
C ILE A 43 -0.54 6.94 6.40
N GLY A 44 -0.62 7.50 5.20
CA GLY A 44 0.44 8.26 4.55
C GLY A 44 -0.13 9.42 3.73
N ALA A 45 0.50 9.73 2.58
CA ALA A 45 0.09 10.81 1.68
C ALA A 45 -1.37 10.69 1.22
N GLY A 46 -1.90 9.47 1.11
CA GLY A 46 -3.30 9.24 0.74
C GLY A 46 -4.30 9.86 1.70
N LEU A 47 -4.05 9.83 3.02
CA LEU A 47 -4.91 10.47 3.99
C LEU A 47 -4.60 11.97 4.12
N PHE A 48 -3.33 12.33 4.32
CA PHE A 48 -2.98 13.70 4.67
C PHE A 48 -3.02 14.67 3.49
N LEU A 49 -2.75 14.21 2.27
CA LEU A 49 -2.75 15.03 1.05
C LEU A 49 -3.89 14.63 0.10
N GLY A 50 -4.04 13.33 -0.14
CA GLY A 50 -5.04 12.80 -1.06
C GLY A 50 -6.49 13.14 -0.64
N SER A 51 -6.76 13.29 0.66
CA SER A 51 -8.08 13.73 1.14
C SER A 51 -8.45 15.12 0.61
N GLY A 52 -7.53 16.07 0.62
CA GLY A 52 -7.76 17.41 0.08
C GLY A 52 -8.00 17.38 -1.42
N VAL A 53 -7.18 16.66 -2.17
CA VAL A 53 -7.35 16.47 -3.62
C VAL A 53 -8.71 15.82 -3.94
N GLY A 54 -9.08 14.77 -3.19
CA GLY A 54 -10.37 14.11 -3.37
C GLY A 54 -11.55 15.05 -3.10
N VAL A 55 -11.48 15.88 -2.04
CA VAL A 55 -12.50 16.90 -1.74
C VAL A 55 -12.59 17.93 -2.85
N GLN A 56 -11.47 18.40 -3.40
CA GLN A 56 -11.47 19.35 -4.53
C GLN A 56 -12.08 18.75 -5.81
N LEU A 57 -11.92 17.45 -6.05
CA LEU A 57 -12.46 16.78 -7.24
C LEU A 57 -13.97 16.51 -7.15
N ALA A 58 -14.47 16.05 -6.00
CA ALA A 58 -15.85 15.57 -5.84
C ALA A 58 -16.71 16.42 -4.92
N GLY A 59 -16.15 17.41 -4.26
CA GLY A 59 -16.84 18.10 -3.17
C GLY A 59 -17.19 17.15 -2.02
N PRO A 60 -18.27 17.41 -1.28
CA PRO A 60 -18.73 16.51 -0.21
C PRO A 60 -19.01 15.07 -0.66
N ALA A 61 -19.36 14.84 -1.94
CA ALA A 61 -19.60 13.52 -2.50
C ALA A 61 -18.35 12.61 -2.53
N VAL A 62 -17.16 13.14 -2.21
CA VAL A 62 -15.95 12.31 -2.00
C VAL A 62 -16.16 11.24 -0.91
N LEU A 63 -17.07 11.46 0.06
CA LEU A 63 -17.46 10.44 1.03
C LEU A 63 -17.98 9.16 0.37
N VAL A 64 -18.71 9.29 -0.76
CA VAL A 64 -19.18 8.14 -1.53
C VAL A 64 -17.98 7.40 -2.13
N SER A 65 -16.98 8.13 -2.68
CA SER A 65 -15.74 7.52 -3.20
C SER A 65 -15.00 6.73 -2.09
N TYR A 66 -14.91 7.28 -0.88
CA TYR A 66 -14.29 6.59 0.26
C TYR A 66 -15.08 5.37 0.74
N LEU A 67 -16.40 5.43 0.73
CA LEU A 67 -17.25 4.27 1.08
C LEU A 67 -17.08 3.13 0.04
N VAL A 68 -17.10 3.47 -1.24
CA VAL A 68 -16.90 2.49 -2.33
C VAL A 68 -15.50 1.87 -2.26
N ALA A 69 -14.47 2.70 -2.18
CA ALA A 69 -13.08 2.22 -2.10
C ALA A 69 -12.82 1.46 -0.77
N GLY A 70 -13.40 1.91 0.35
CA GLY A 70 -13.34 1.22 1.64
C GLY A 70 -14.00 -0.16 1.60
N ALA A 71 -15.17 -0.28 0.99
CA ALA A 71 -15.82 -1.57 0.78
C ALA A 71 -14.96 -2.51 -0.10
N LEU A 72 -14.41 -1.98 -1.20
CA LEU A 72 -13.50 -2.75 -2.07
C LEU A 72 -12.27 -3.23 -1.31
N VAL A 73 -11.58 -2.37 -0.57
CA VAL A 73 -10.37 -2.77 0.15
C VAL A 73 -10.66 -3.83 1.21
N ILE A 74 -11.80 -3.74 1.92
CA ILE A 74 -12.21 -4.77 2.88
C ILE A 74 -12.39 -6.12 2.18
N ILE A 75 -13.03 -6.16 1.02
CA ILE A 75 -13.23 -7.39 0.25
C ILE A 75 -11.89 -7.94 -0.25
N VAL A 76 -11.05 -7.08 -0.83
CA VAL A 76 -9.71 -7.47 -1.32
C VAL A 76 -8.83 -8.03 -0.20
N MET A 77 -8.82 -7.37 0.97
CA MET A 77 -8.03 -7.82 2.11
C MET A 77 -8.54 -9.16 2.68
N ASN A 78 -9.86 -9.42 2.68
CA ASN A 78 -10.40 -10.72 3.04
C ASN A 78 -10.00 -11.81 2.02
N ALA A 79 -10.04 -11.50 0.74
CA ALA A 79 -9.61 -12.41 -0.33
C ALA A 79 -8.11 -12.76 -0.21
N LEU A 80 -7.27 -11.74 0.05
CA LEU A 80 -5.84 -11.93 0.30
C LEU A 80 -5.57 -12.73 1.58
N GLY A 81 -6.31 -12.44 2.66
CA GLY A 81 -6.20 -13.16 3.91
C GLY A 81 -6.53 -14.64 3.76
N GLU A 82 -7.55 -14.98 2.95
CA GLU A 82 -7.89 -16.37 2.66
C GLU A 82 -6.75 -17.10 1.92
N MET A 83 -6.16 -16.46 0.91
CA MET A 83 -5.04 -17.04 0.17
C MET A 83 -3.77 -17.13 1.04
N ALA A 84 -3.48 -16.10 1.82
CA ALA A 84 -2.29 -16.04 2.67
C ALA A 84 -2.36 -17.03 3.85
N ALA A 85 -3.53 -17.20 4.48
CA ALA A 85 -3.74 -18.21 5.50
C ALA A 85 -3.62 -19.65 4.97
N ALA A 86 -4.05 -19.86 3.71
CA ALA A 86 -3.95 -21.18 3.07
C ALA A 86 -2.51 -21.53 2.62
N LYS A 87 -1.71 -20.53 2.24
CA LYS A 87 -0.33 -20.69 1.75
C LYS A 87 0.48 -19.43 2.06
N PRO A 88 1.04 -19.27 3.27
CA PRO A 88 1.92 -18.14 3.57
C PRO A 88 3.11 -18.09 2.62
N ALA A 89 3.35 -16.94 2.00
CA ALA A 89 4.45 -16.75 1.04
C ALA A 89 4.92 -15.29 1.02
N SER A 90 6.23 -15.05 1.03
CA SER A 90 6.83 -13.71 0.99
C SER A 90 6.50 -12.92 -0.28
N GLY A 91 6.21 -13.61 -1.38
CA GLY A 91 5.75 -13.03 -2.64
C GLY A 91 4.23 -12.85 -2.74
N ALA A 92 3.46 -13.19 -1.68
CA ALA A 92 2.00 -13.10 -1.53
C ALA A 92 1.19 -13.08 -2.85
N PHE A 93 0.78 -11.90 -3.30
CA PHE A 93 -0.04 -11.73 -4.54
C PHE A 93 0.51 -12.47 -5.74
N SER A 94 1.81 -12.33 -5.98
CA SER A 94 2.51 -12.89 -7.12
C SER A 94 2.51 -14.42 -7.09
N VAL A 95 2.66 -15.00 -5.91
CA VAL A 95 2.59 -16.47 -5.71
C VAL A 95 1.18 -16.97 -5.93
N TYR A 96 0.17 -16.29 -5.39
CA TYR A 96 -1.23 -16.68 -5.54
C TYR A 96 -1.72 -16.55 -6.98
N ALA A 97 -1.30 -15.48 -7.67
CA ALA A 97 -1.60 -15.33 -9.10
C ALA A 97 -0.89 -16.39 -9.95
N ALA A 98 0.33 -16.79 -9.60
CA ALA A 98 1.03 -17.88 -10.27
C ALA A 98 0.30 -19.22 -10.10
N ASP A 99 -0.16 -19.53 -8.88
CA ASP A 99 -0.91 -20.75 -8.59
C ASP A 99 -2.30 -20.76 -9.27
N ALA A 100 -2.95 -19.61 -9.39
CA ALA A 100 -4.28 -19.48 -9.99
C ALA A 100 -4.28 -19.44 -11.52
N LEU A 101 -3.46 -18.54 -12.08
CA LEU A 101 -3.50 -18.12 -13.50
C LEU A 101 -2.24 -18.54 -14.27
N GLY A 102 -1.26 -19.09 -13.56
CA GLY A 102 0.00 -19.51 -14.15
C GLY A 102 1.15 -18.51 -13.90
N PRO A 103 2.39 -18.97 -14.11
CA PRO A 103 3.57 -18.25 -13.66
C PRO A 103 3.77 -16.89 -14.33
N THR A 104 3.31 -16.71 -15.58
CA THR A 104 3.39 -15.39 -16.25
C THR A 104 2.51 -14.36 -15.54
N ALA A 105 1.28 -14.74 -15.15
CA ALA A 105 0.39 -13.86 -14.38
C ALA A 105 0.97 -13.52 -13.01
N GLY A 106 1.60 -14.49 -12.35
CA GLY A 106 2.31 -14.27 -11.09
C GLY A 106 3.45 -13.27 -11.22
N ALA A 107 4.31 -13.43 -12.21
CA ALA A 107 5.39 -12.49 -12.49
C ALA A 107 4.84 -11.08 -12.80
N THR A 108 3.82 -11.00 -13.66
CA THR A 108 3.17 -9.73 -14.01
C THR A 108 2.64 -9.00 -12.77
N LEU A 109 1.91 -9.71 -11.91
CA LEU A 109 1.35 -9.11 -10.69
C LEU A 109 2.45 -8.68 -9.71
N GLY A 110 3.50 -9.46 -9.56
CA GLY A 110 4.64 -9.11 -8.72
C GLY A 110 5.35 -7.84 -9.19
N TRP A 111 5.61 -7.71 -10.49
CA TRP A 111 6.21 -6.51 -11.06
C TRP A 111 5.29 -5.29 -11.00
N LEU A 112 3.99 -5.45 -11.25
CA LEU A 112 3.01 -4.36 -11.09
C LEU A 112 2.96 -3.84 -9.67
N TRP A 113 2.93 -4.75 -8.69
CA TRP A 113 2.91 -4.34 -7.30
C TRP A 113 4.23 -3.69 -6.87
N TRP A 114 5.37 -4.19 -7.35
CA TRP A 114 6.67 -3.52 -7.13
C TRP A 114 6.69 -2.11 -7.72
N VAL A 115 6.21 -1.91 -8.95
CA VAL A 115 6.07 -0.58 -9.58
C VAL A 115 5.18 0.32 -8.72
N GLN A 116 4.03 -0.18 -8.25
CA GLN A 116 3.14 0.55 -7.35
C GLN A 116 3.89 1.06 -6.12
N LEU A 117 4.58 0.18 -5.40
CA LEU A 117 5.31 0.53 -4.18
C LEU A 117 6.43 1.54 -4.44
N VAL A 118 7.17 1.39 -5.53
CA VAL A 118 8.25 2.31 -5.94
C VAL A 118 7.71 3.72 -6.22
N ILE A 119 6.54 3.82 -6.85
CA ILE A 119 5.89 5.11 -7.09
C ILE A 119 5.36 5.70 -5.79
N VAL A 120 4.80 4.89 -4.87
CA VAL A 120 4.37 5.35 -3.54
C VAL A 120 5.55 5.91 -2.75
N ILE A 121 6.71 5.24 -2.75
CA ILE A 121 7.94 5.73 -2.09
C ILE A 121 8.28 7.15 -2.56
N ALA A 122 8.21 7.40 -3.87
CA ALA A 122 8.44 8.72 -4.45
C ALA A 122 7.38 9.74 -4.01
N ALA A 123 6.10 9.37 -4.03
CA ALA A 123 4.98 10.23 -3.62
C ALA A 123 5.07 10.62 -2.14
N GLU A 124 5.43 9.67 -1.26
CA GLU A 124 5.61 9.94 0.16
C GLU A 124 6.79 10.88 0.42
N ALA A 125 7.92 10.71 -0.30
CA ALA A 125 9.08 11.59 -0.14
C ALA A 125 8.79 13.02 -0.59
N VAL A 126 8.22 13.20 -1.78
CA VAL A 126 7.86 14.52 -2.33
C VAL A 126 6.76 15.17 -1.50
N GLY A 127 5.74 14.40 -1.12
CA GLY A 127 4.64 14.88 -0.27
C GLY A 127 5.10 15.33 1.11
N ALA A 128 5.98 14.55 1.77
CA ALA A 128 6.55 14.92 3.07
C ALA A 128 7.39 16.21 2.97
N ALA A 129 8.19 16.35 1.92
CA ALA A 129 8.98 17.55 1.68
C ALA A 129 8.09 18.77 1.39
N GLY A 130 7.01 18.61 0.62
CA GLY A 130 6.03 19.64 0.34
C GLY A 130 5.33 20.13 1.62
N LEU A 131 4.86 19.20 2.49
CA LEU A 131 4.29 19.56 3.79
C LEU A 131 5.31 20.29 4.69
N LEU A 132 6.56 19.85 4.71
CA LEU A 132 7.59 20.49 5.51
C LEU A 132 7.85 21.92 5.04
N ALA A 133 7.81 22.18 3.73
CA ALA A 133 7.97 23.50 3.15
C ALA A 133 6.82 24.45 3.50
N THR A 134 5.62 23.96 3.85
CA THR A 134 4.53 24.83 4.36
C THR A 134 4.84 25.40 5.75
N VAL A 135 5.59 24.65 6.58
CA VAL A 135 6.02 25.10 7.91
C VAL A 135 7.25 25.99 7.83
N TRP A 136 8.18 25.67 6.93
CA TRP A 136 9.42 26.43 6.68
C TRP A 136 9.55 26.78 5.19
N PRO A 137 8.99 27.92 4.75
CA PRO A 137 8.94 28.29 3.32
C PRO A 137 10.30 28.47 2.63
N GLY A 138 11.39 28.55 3.39
CA GLY A 138 12.76 28.62 2.84
C GLY A 138 13.35 27.27 2.44
N LEU A 139 12.66 26.15 2.71
CA LEU A 139 13.14 24.81 2.37
C LEU A 139 12.86 24.48 0.90
N SER A 140 13.86 23.94 0.21
CA SER A 140 13.72 23.40 -1.13
C SER A 140 13.06 22.02 -1.07
N VAL A 141 11.86 21.87 -1.63
CA VAL A 141 11.12 20.59 -1.69
C VAL A 141 11.97 19.47 -2.29
N PRO A 142 12.65 19.63 -3.45
CA PRO A 142 13.47 18.58 -4.02
C PRO A 142 14.66 18.18 -3.14
N MET A 143 15.31 19.14 -2.47
CA MET A 143 16.45 18.86 -1.58
C MET A 143 16.00 18.09 -0.33
N CYS A 144 14.85 18.47 0.25
CA CYS A 144 14.26 17.73 1.37
C CYS A 144 13.84 16.32 0.95
N ALA A 145 13.20 16.14 -0.19
CA ALA A 145 12.82 14.84 -0.72
C ALA A 145 14.05 13.96 -0.96
N LEU A 146 15.13 14.53 -1.52
CA LEU A 146 16.42 13.85 -1.69
C LEU A 146 16.99 13.39 -0.34
N ALA A 147 17.01 14.28 0.66
CA ALA A 147 17.49 13.95 2.00
C ALA A 147 16.69 12.79 2.64
N PHE A 148 15.37 12.80 2.51
CA PHE A 148 14.50 11.71 2.96
C PHE A 148 14.80 10.40 2.23
N MET A 149 14.96 10.42 0.90
CA MET A 149 15.32 9.24 0.12
C MET A 149 16.66 8.66 0.56
N VAL A 150 17.70 9.48 0.78
CA VAL A 150 19.01 9.02 1.26
C VAL A 150 18.89 8.43 2.68
N LEU A 151 18.20 9.13 3.60
CA LEU A 151 18.02 8.69 4.98
C LEU A 151 17.35 7.31 5.04
N PHE A 152 16.20 7.14 4.38
CA PHE A 152 15.45 5.89 4.47
C PHE A 152 16.07 4.76 3.64
N THR A 153 16.84 5.06 2.60
CA THR A 153 17.71 4.08 1.96
C THR A 153 18.73 3.54 2.97
N ALA A 154 19.44 4.41 3.68
CA ALA A 154 20.42 4.02 4.69
C ALA A 154 19.78 3.19 5.82
N VAL A 155 18.60 3.61 6.33
CA VAL A 155 17.86 2.88 7.36
C VAL A 155 17.51 1.46 6.90
N ASN A 156 17.01 1.29 5.67
CA ASN A 156 16.67 -0.03 5.15
C ASN A 156 17.89 -0.92 4.92
N LEU A 157 19.04 -0.35 4.60
CA LEU A 157 20.31 -1.08 4.45
C LEU A 157 20.92 -1.52 5.79
N MET A 158 20.54 -0.88 6.92
CA MET A 158 21.01 -1.29 8.26
C MET A 158 20.31 -2.54 8.80
N GLY A 159 19.19 -2.97 8.22
CA GLY A 159 18.51 -4.23 8.53
C GLY A 159 17.23 -4.11 9.37
N VAL A 160 16.49 -5.23 9.44
CA VAL A 160 15.08 -5.31 9.85
C VAL A 160 14.83 -5.27 11.36
N LYS A 161 15.83 -5.54 12.21
CA LYS A 161 15.61 -5.73 13.65
C LYS A 161 14.86 -4.59 14.34
N ASN A 162 15.10 -3.35 13.91
CA ASN A 162 14.47 -2.17 14.50
C ASN A 162 13.26 -1.66 13.72
N PHE A 163 13.07 -2.13 12.48
CA PHE A 163 11.99 -1.68 11.59
C PHE A 163 10.60 -1.83 12.24
N GLY A 164 10.29 -3.02 12.73
CA GLY A 164 8.98 -3.31 13.32
C GLY A 164 8.68 -2.50 14.59
N GLU A 165 9.71 -2.15 15.38
CA GLU A 165 9.55 -1.35 16.60
C GLU A 165 9.36 0.14 16.26
N PHE A 166 10.12 0.69 15.32
CA PHE A 166 9.92 2.06 14.83
C PHE A 166 8.54 2.24 14.22
N GLU A 167 8.12 1.33 13.36
CA GLU A 167 6.81 1.39 12.70
C GLU A 167 5.67 1.28 13.71
N PHE A 168 5.83 0.47 14.76
CA PHE A 168 4.87 0.38 15.86
C PHE A 168 4.64 1.72 16.54
N TRP A 169 5.69 2.45 16.93
CA TRP A 169 5.57 3.74 17.60
C TRP A 169 5.05 4.84 16.68
N PHE A 170 5.50 4.85 15.42
CA PHE A 170 4.98 5.78 14.43
C PHE A 170 3.50 5.54 14.13
N ALA A 171 3.05 4.29 14.07
CA ALA A 171 1.63 3.98 13.89
C ALA A 171 0.78 4.45 15.07
N ILE A 172 1.26 4.30 16.32
CA ILE A 172 0.57 4.84 17.50
C ILE A 172 0.46 6.37 17.43
N LEU A 173 1.54 7.07 17.09
CA LEU A 173 1.55 8.53 16.93
C LEU A 173 0.51 8.97 15.89
N LYS A 174 0.47 8.31 14.72
CA LYS A 174 -0.52 8.59 13.67
C LYS A 174 -1.96 8.42 14.17
N VAL A 175 -2.24 7.32 14.87
CA VAL A 175 -3.58 7.02 15.42
C VAL A 175 -4.00 8.09 16.43
N ILE A 176 -3.13 8.44 17.37
CA ILE A 176 -3.43 9.48 18.38
C ILE A 176 -3.68 10.83 17.69
N ALA A 177 -2.86 11.20 16.71
CA ALA A 177 -3.01 12.45 15.99
C ALA A 177 -4.33 12.55 15.24
N ILE A 178 -4.74 11.47 14.54
CA ILE A 178 -6.00 11.45 13.79
C ILE A 178 -7.21 11.48 14.74
N LEU A 179 -7.18 10.73 15.84
CA LEU A 179 -8.24 10.75 16.83
C LEU A 179 -8.33 12.12 17.51
N GLY A 180 -7.20 12.73 17.85
CA GLY A 180 -7.15 14.10 18.37
C GLY A 180 -7.71 15.12 17.38
N PHE A 181 -7.34 15.01 16.10
CA PHE A 181 -7.88 15.83 15.02
C PHE A 181 -9.41 15.69 14.90
N ILE A 182 -9.92 14.46 14.89
CA ILE A 182 -11.39 14.22 14.83
C ILE A 182 -12.07 14.80 16.07
N ALA A 183 -11.50 14.63 17.26
CA ALA A 183 -12.06 15.16 18.50
C ALA A 183 -12.09 16.69 18.51
N ILE A 184 -11.01 17.36 18.10
CA ILE A 184 -10.94 18.82 17.99
C ILE A 184 -11.92 19.31 16.93
N GLY A 185 -11.98 18.68 15.76
CA GLY A 185 -12.93 19.03 14.71
C GLY A 185 -14.39 18.86 15.14
N ALA A 186 -14.71 17.79 15.86
CA ALA A 186 -16.03 17.59 16.44
C ALA A 186 -16.36 18.67 17.49
N ALA A 187 -15.41 19.02 18.36
CA ALA A 187 -15.58 20.08 19.34
C ALA A 187 -15.83 21.45 18.68
N LEU A 188 -15.13 21.75 17.57
CA LEU A 188 -15.36 22.94 16.76
C LEU A 188 -16.77 22.96 16.18
N LEU A 189 -17.20 21.87 15.56
CA LEU A 189 -18.53 21.75 14.96
C LEU A 189 -19.66 21.87 15.99
N LEU A 190 -19.45 21.35 17.21
CA LEU A 190 -20.40 21.42 18.30
C LEU A 190 -20.38 22.79 19.01
N GLY A 191 -19.50 23.71 18.64
CA GLY A 191 -19.36 25.02 19.27
C GLY A 191 -18.75 24.97 20.69
N TRP A 192 -18.02 23.91 21.03
CA TRP A 192 -17.38 23.74 22.35
C TRP A 192 -16.06 24.50 22.48
N LEU A 193 -15.57 25.08 21.39
CA LEU A 193 -14.33 25.87 21.38
C LEU A 193 -14.69 27.37 21.49
N PRO A 194 -14.47 28.01 22.64
CA PRO A 194 -14.89 29.41 22.87
C PRO A 194 -14.11 30.40 21.99
N GLN A 195 -12.92 30.00 21.48
CA GLN A 195 -12.06 30.84 20.65
C GLN A 195 -12.39 30.78 19.14
N ALA A 196 -13.33 29.92 18.72
CA ALA A 196 -13.68 29.73 17.32
C ALA A 196 -15.20 29.58 17.13
N ALA A 197 -15.74 30.25 16.11
CA ALA A 197 -17.13 30.09 15.75
C ALA A 197 -17.36 28.73 15.07
N SER A 198 -18.47 28.04 15.43
CA SER A 198 -18.83 26.80 14.75
C SER A 198 -19.22 27.08 13.29
N PRO A 199 -18.59 26.42 12.30
CA PRO A 199 -18.98 26.54 10.89
C PRO A 199 -20.28 25.82 10.57
N GLY A 200 -20.80 24.98 11.47
CA GLY A 200 -21.95 24.14 11.24
C GLY A 200 -21.74 23.10 10.16
N LEU A 201 -22.83 22.66 9.51
CA LEU A 201 -22.81 21.65 8.45
C LEU A 201 -23.13 22.23 7.06
N SER A 202 -23.16 23.56 6.93
CA SER A 202 -23.57 24.24 5.70
C SER A 202 -22.67 23.86 4.51
N ASN A 203 -21.38 23.63 4.72
CA ASN A 203 -20.43 23.24 3.67
C ASN A 203 -20.76 21.92 2.96
N PHE A 204 -21.59 21.04 3.55
CA PHE A 204 -22.07 19.83 2.88
C PHE A 204 -23.02 20.11 1.71
N THR A 205 -23.71 21.24 1.71
CA THR A 205 -24.72 21.59 0.71
C THR A 205 -24.50 22.96 0.06
N ALA A 206 -23.67 23.81 0.65
CA ALA A 206 -23.23 25.05 0.06
C ALA A 206 -22.36 24.79 -1.20
N HIS A 207 -22.14 25.81 -1.98
CA HIS A 207 -21.23 25.76 -3.14
C HIS A 207 -21.58 24.68 -4.19
N GLY A 208 -22.86 24.54 -4.54
CA GLY A 208 -23.32 23.62 -5.57
C GLY A 208 -23.91 22.30 -5.10
N GLY A 209 -24.16 22.16 -3.80
CA GLY A 209 -24.80 20.97 -3.21
C GLY A 209 -23.81 19.88 -2.81
N PHE A 210 -24.35 18.70 -2.44
CA PHE A 210 -23.57 17.57 -1.97
C PHE A 210 -22.62 16.98 -3.05
N ALA A 211 -23.05 16.96 -4.32
CA ALA A 211 -22.29 16.42 -5.43
C ALA A 211 -22.12 17.50 -6.54
N PRO A 212 -21.34 18.56 -6.29
CA PRO A 212 -21.26 19.71 -7.20
C PRO A 212 -20.65 19.36 -8.56
N THR A 213 -19.81 18.34 -8.65
CA THR A 213 -19.16 17.86 -9.87
C THR A 213 -19.81 16.57 -10.42
N GLY A 214 -20.92 16.13 -9.82
CA GLY A 214 -21.66 14.94 -10.24
C GLY A 214 -20.85 13.64 -10.17
N LEU A 215 -21.29 12.62 -10.91
CA LEU A 215 -20.65 11.31 -10.94
C LEU A 215 -19.22 11.34 -11.53
N ALA A 216 -18.94 12.28 -12.43
CA ALA A 216 -17.60 12.44 -13.02
C ALA A 216 -16.57 12.81 -11.94
N GLY A 217 -16.89 13.74 -11.06
CA GLY A 217 -16.03 14.11 -9.94
C GLY A 217 -15.83 12.98 -8.93
N VAL A 218 -16.91 12.24 -8.59
CA VAL A 218 -16.83 11.05 -7.74
C VAL A 218 -15.91 10.00 -8.35
N GLY A 219 -16.03 9.77 -9.67
CA GLY A 219 -15.16 8.85 -10.41
C GLY A 219 -13.69 9.29 -10.44
N ALA A 220 -13.43 10.58 -10.68
CA ALA A 220 -12.09 11.14 -10.65
C ALA A 220 -11.45 11.04 -9.26
N ALA A 221 -12.22 11.33 -8.20
CA ALA A 221 -11.77 11.19 -6.82
C ALA A 221 -11.45 9.74 -6.45
N LEU A 222 -12.12 8.74 -7.03
CA LEU A 222 -11.88 7.32 -6.72
C LEU A 222 -10.43 6.90 -6.93
N LEU A 223 -9.71 7.40 -7.95
CA LEU A 223 -8.29 7.07 -8.14
C LEU A 223 -7.42 7.51 -6.97
N VAL A 224 -7.61 8.76 -6.53
CA VAL A 224 -6.89 9.32 -5.38
C VAL A 224 -7.29 8.60 -4.09
N VAL A 225 -8.56 8.28 -3.94
CA VAL A 225 -9.09 7.56 -2.77
C VAL A 225 -8.57 6.12 -2.72
N ILE A 226 -8.49 5.43 -3.86
CA ILE A 226 -7.93 4.07 -3.93
C ILE A 226 -6.45 4.09 -3.57
N PHE A 227 -5.68 5.10 -4.02
CA PHE A 227 -4.31 5.30 -3.53
C PHE A 227 -4.25 5.39 -2.01
N ALA A 228 -5.19 6.11 -1.39
CA ALA A 228 -5.21 6.27 0.07
C ALA A 228 -5.38 4.97 0.85
N PHE A 229 -5.92 3.92 0.24
CA PHE A 229 -6.01 2.57 0.80
C PHE A 229 -4.88 1.63 0.35
N GLY A 230 -4.05 2.05 -0.59
CA GLY A 230 -2.85 1.32 -1.02
C GLY A 230 -1.85 1.15 0.14
N GLY A 231 -1.08 0.06 0.11
CA GLY A 231 -0.13 -0.28 1.18
C GLY A 231 -0.68 -1.23 2.24
N THR A 232 -2.00 -1.41 2.35
CA THR A 232 -2.60 -2.42 3.24
C THR A 232 -2.15 -3.83 2.88
N GLU A 233 -1.77 -4.04 1.63
CA GLU A 233 -1.27 -5.29 1.08
C GLU A 233 0.04 -5.75 1.74
N ILE A 234 0.84 -4.84 2.29
CA ILE A 234 2.10 -5.16 2.98
C ILE A 234 1.86 -6.13 4.14
N VAL A 235 0.67 -6.10 4.75
CA VAL A 235 0.27 -7.05 5.78
C VAL A 235 0.38 -8.50 5.28
N ALA A 236 -0.05 -8.78 4.05
CA ALA A 236 0.01 -10.12 3.49
C ALA A 236 1.46 -10.58 3.22
N VAL A 237 2.35 -9.65 2.88
CA VAL A 237 3.79 -9.92 2.70
C VAL A 237 4.46 -10.16 4.06
N ALA A 238 4.21 -9.28 5.02
CA ALA A 238 4.80 -9.37 6.35
C ALA A 238 4.29 -10.57 7.15
N ALA A 239 3.06 -11.01 6.87
CA ALA A 239 2.47 -12.19 7.51
C ALA A 239 3.26 -13.48 7.27
N ALA A 240 3.90 -13.60 6.12
CA ALA A 240 4.75 -14.75 5.82
C ALA A 240 6.01 -14.80 6.71
N GLU A 241 6.33 -13.73 7.40
CA GLU A 241 7.48 -13.58 8.30
C GLU A 241 7.12 -13.73 9.80
N THR A 242 5.86 -14.05 10.14
CA THR A 242 5.42 -14.25 11.54
C THR A 242 5.47 -15.72 11.99
N GLU A 243 5.53 -15.95 13.31
CA GLU A 243 5.52 -17.30 13.90
C GLU A 243 4.18 -18.04 13.70
N ASP A 244 3.05 -17.29 13.69
CA ASP A 244 1.70 -17.82 13.44
C ASP A 244 1.02 -16.98 12.34
N PRO A 245 1.30 -17.25 11.06
CA PRO A 245 0.80 -16.45 9.94
C PRO A 245 -0.73 -16.45 9.85
N GLU A 246 -1.39 -17.57 10.08
CA GLU A 246 -2.84 -17.72 9.87
C GLU A 246 -3.64 -16.80 10.79
N ARG A 247 -3.35 -16.83 12.10
CA ARG A 247 -4.03 -16.00 13.10
C ARG A 247 -3.68 -14.52 12.97
N SER A 248 -2.40 -14.24 12.66
CA SER A 248 -1.91 -12.88 12.51
C SER A 248 -2.59 -12.16 11.36
N ILE A 249 -2.73 -12.80 10.20
CA ILE A 249 -3.39 -12.25 9.02
C ILE A 249 -4.87 -11.97 9.31
N ALA A 250 -5.62 -12.99 9.80
CA ALA A 250 -7.05 -12.84 10.02
C ALA A 250 -7.39 -11.71 11.01
N ARG A 251 -6.58 -11.55 12.05
CA ARG A 251 -6.75 -10.47 13.04
C ARG A 251 -6.37 -9.12 12.45
N ALA A 252 -5.22 -9.05 11.76
CA ALA A 252 -4.72 -7.81 11.17
C ALA A 252 -5.70 -7.24 10.14
N ILE A 253 -6.20 -8.05 9.20
CA ILE A 253 -7.13 -7.61 8.16
C ILE A 253 -8.40 -7.01 8.76
N ARG A 254 -9.05 -7.72 9.70
CA ARG A 254 -10.27 -7.21 10.35
C ARG A 254 -10.03 -5.90 11.08
N THR A 255 -8.90 -5.80 11.78
CA THR A 255 -8.56 -4.61 12.57
C THR A 255 -8.21 -3.43 11.66
N VAL A 256 -7.40 -3.66 10.62
CA VAL A 256 -6.96 -2.63 9.67
C VAL A 256 -8.15 -2.07 8.90
N ALA A 257 -8.99 -2.93 8.30
CA ALA A 257 -10.13 -2.51 7.50
C ALA A 257 -11.08 -1.59 8.28
N TRP A 258 -11.46 -2.00 9.50
CA TRP A 258 -12.37 -1.20 10.33
C TRP A 258 -11.76 0.14 10.77
N ARG A 259 -10.51 0.11 11.24
CA ARG A 259 -9.83 1.33 11.71
C ARG A 259 -9.57 2.32 10.58
N ILE A 260 -9.15 1.84 9.39
CA ILE A 260 -8.99 2.68 8.22
C ILE A 260 -10.29 3.40 7.90
N LEU A 261 -11.41 2.66 7.84
CA LEU A 261 -12.70 3.24 7.52
C LEU A 261 -13.09 4.35 8.51
N VAL A 262 -12.94 4.10 9.82
CA VAL A 262 -13.25 5.09 10.86
C VAL A 262 -12.37 6.33 10.73
N PHE A 263 -11.06 6.16 10.53
CA PHE A 263 -10.14 7.28 10.45
C PHE A 263 -10.34 8.12 9.18
N TYR A 264 -10.55 7.47 8.04
CA TYR A 264 -10.79 8.20 6.79
C TYR A 264 -12.14 8.90 6.77
N ILE A 265 -13.22 8.19 7.04
CA ILE A 265 -14.57 8.79 7.02
C ILE A 265 -14.71 9.85 8.12
N GLY A 266 -14.20 9.59 9.33
CA GLY A 266 -14.25 10.55 10.43
C GLY A 266 -13.48 11.84 10.11
N SER A 267 -12.23 11.73 9.68
CA SER A 267 -11.43 12.89 9.33
C SER A 267 -12.01 13.68 8.15
N LEU A 268 -12.47 12.98 7.11
CA LEU A 268 -13.07 13.60 5.94
C LEU A 268 -14.35 14.36 6.26
N SER A 269 -15.22 13.78 7.12
CA SER A 269 -16.44 14.44 7.54
C SER A 269 -16.16 15.77 8.25
N VAL A 270 -15.12 15.79 9.09
CA VAL A 270 -14.65 17.02 9.74
C VAL A 270 -14.10 18.02 8.72
N ILE A 271 -13.23 17.57 7.80
CA ILE A 271 -12.64 18.44 6.78
C ILE A 271 -13.72 19.10 5.93
N ILE A 272 -14.68 18.33 5.42
CA ILE A 272 -15.76 18.81 4.56
C ILE A 272 -16.68 19.79 5.32
N ALA A 273 -16.97 19.51 6.60
CA ALA A 273 -17.80 20.38 7.40
C ALA A 273 -17.15 21.74 7.68
N VAL A 274 -15.83 21.76 7.90
CA VAL A 274 -15.08 22.97 8.29
C VAL A 274 -14.58 23.76 7.10
N VAL A 275 -14.07 23.08 6.05
CA VAL A 275 -13.38 23.71 4.94
C VAL A 275 -14.23 23.60 3.66
N PRO A 276 -14.59 24.72 3.00
CA PRO A 276 -15.27 24.69 1.70
C PRO A 276 -14.47 23.92 0.67
N TRP A 277 -15.11 23.08 -0.14
CA TRP A 277 -14.44 22.24 -1.14
C TRP A 277 -13.71 23.04 -2.24
N THR A 278 -14.04 24.32 -2.41
CA THR A 278 -13.40 25.25 -3.34
C THR A 278 -12.17 25.94 -2.76
N SER A 279 -11.82 25.69 -1.49
CA SER A 279 -10.73 26.39 -0.81
C SER A 279 -9.35 25.89 -1.24
N GLU A 280 -8.43 26.81 -1.46
CA GLU A 280 -7.00 26.51 -1.70
C GLU A 280 -6.29 25.91 -0.47
N THR A 281 -6.86 26.11 0.74
CA THR A 281 -6.30 25.53 1.98
C THR A 281 -6.41 24.02 2.03
N LEU A 282 -7.19 23.40 1.14
CA LEU A 282 -7.26 21.94 0.98
C LEU A 282 -5.94 21.29 0.48
N LYS A 283 -4.93 22.07 0.14
CA LYS A 283 -3.56 21.54 -0.04
C LYS A 283 -2.97 20.94 1.25
N SER A 284 -3.44 21.45 2.42
CA SER A 284 -3.10 20.92 3.74
C SER A 284 -4.36 20.82 4.60
N PRO A 285 -5.30 19.88 4.32
CA PRO A 285 -6.66 19.92 4.84
C PRO A 285 -6.73 19.76 6.36
N PHE A 286 -5.83 18.99 6.94
CA PHE A 286 -5.74 18.80 8.41
C PHE A 286 -5.30 20.08 9.11
N ALA A 287 -4.31 20.78 8.57
CA ALA A 287 -3.86 22.05 9.11
C ALA A 287 -4.97 23.12 9.01
N ALA A 288 -5.66 23.20 7.86
CA ALA A 288 -6.75 24.15 7.65
C ALA A 288 -7.88 24.03 8.70
N VAL A 289 -8.26 22.80 9.08
CA VAL A 289 -9.25 22.59 10.14
C VAL A 289 -8.75 23.07 11.50
N LEU A 290 -7.49 22.80 11.85
CA LEU A 290 -6.92 23.22 13.13
C LEU A 290 -6.63 24.72 13.20
N GLU A 291 -6.35 25.37 12.08
CA GLU A 291 -6.32 26.82 11.95
C GLU A 291 -7.72 27.42 12.20
N ALA A 292 -8.76 26.86 11.62
CA ALA A 292 -10.14 27.26 11.86
C ALA A 292 -10.57 27.06 13.34
N ALA A 293 -10.00 26.06 14.04
CA ALA A 293 -10.21 25.87 15.47
C ALA A 293 -9.48 26.92 16.35
N ASN A 294 -8.62 27.74 15.74
CA ASN A 294 -7.87 28.81 16.39
C ASN A 294 -7.07 28.34 17.64
N ILE A 295 -6.46 27.15 17.53
CA ILE A 295 -5.61 26.57 18.58
C ILE A 295 -4.14 26.85 18.22
N PRO A 296 -3.41 27.65 19.00
CA PRO A 296 -2.03 28.03 18.72
C PRO A 296 -1.12 26.81 18.53
N GLY A 297 -0.38 26.75 17.42
CA GLY A 297 0.58 25.69 17.12
C GLY A 297 -0.03 24.35 16.68
N ALA A 298 -1.34 24.16 16.76
CA ALA A 298 -1.97 22.88 16.40
C ALA A 298 -1.81 22.52 14.92
N ALA A 299 -1.93 23.50 14.02
CA ALA A 299 -1.72 23.32 12.59
C ALA A 299 -0.29 22.89 12.26
N THR A 300 0.70 23.52 12.87
CA THR A 300 2.12 23.13 12.73
C THR A 300 2.35 21.71 13.29
N ALA A 301 1.81 21.41 14.47
CA ALA A 301 1.97 20.09 15.08
C ALA A 301 1.39 18.98 14.21
N ILE A 302 0.16 19.13 13.67
CA ILE A 302 -0.45 18.12 12.80
C ILE A 302 0.33 17.98 11.48
N THR A 303 0.85 19.07 10.93
CA THR A 303 1.69 19.03 9.73
C THR A 303 2.97 18.24 9.96
N LEU A 304 3.66 18.45 11.07
CA LEU A 304 4.86 17.67 11.42
C LEU A 304 4.53 16.19 11.65
N ILE A 305 3.41 15.90 12.30
CA ILE A 305 2.96 14.51 12.46
C ILE A 305 2.63 13.89 11.09
N ALA A 306 2.01 14.66 10.17
CA ALA A 306 1.78 14.20 8.82
C ALA A 306 3.09 13.90 8.07
N VAL A 307 4.12 14.76 8.18
CA VAL A 307 5.46 14.48 7.63
C VAL A 307 6.01 13.16 8.17
N ILE A 308 5.98 12.94 9.49
CA ILE A 308 6.39 11.68 10.11
C ILE A 308 5.57 10.51 9.57
N ALA A 309 4.26 10.71 9.39
CA ALA A 309 3.37 9.69 8.86
C ALA A 309 3.74 9.28 7.43
N LEU A 310 4.03 10.23 6.56
CA LEU A 310 4.47 9.99 5.19
C LEU A 310 5.82 9.26 5.17
N LEU A 311 6.78 9.71 5.96
CA LEU A 311 8.11 9.08 6.04
C LEU A 311 8.06 7.65 6.60
N SER A 312 7.17 7.37 7.55
CA SER A 312 6.92 6.01 8.03
C SER A 312 6.29 5.14 6.93
N ALA A 313 5.33 5.67 6.16
CA ALA A 313 4.75 4.95 5.03
C ALA A 313 5.78 4.68 3.93
N LEU A 314 6.65 5.65 3.60
CA LEU A 314 7.80 5.47 2.71
C LEU A 314 8.66 4.29 3.16
N ASN A 315 9.02 4.24 4.44
CA ASN A 315 9.85 3.17 5.00
C ASN A 315 9.20 1.80 4.87
N ALA A 316 7.90 1.69 5.19
CA ALA A 316 7.13 0.45 5.06
C ALA A 316 7.00 -0.01 3.60
N ASN A 317 6.77 0.93 2.66
CA ASN A 317 6.68 0.64 1.24
C ASN A 317 8.02 0.18 0.65
N LEU A 318 9.14 0.78 1.08
CA LEU A 318 10.49 0.36 0.68
C LEU A 318 10.83 -1.05 1.17
N TYR A 319 10.42 -1.38 2.41
CA TYR A 319 10.50 -2.73 2.95
C TYR A 319 9.71 -3.72 2.06
N GLY A 320 8.45 -3.43 1.73
CA GLY A 320 7.61 -4.26 0.88
C GLY A 320 8.16 -4.42 -0.55
N ALA A 321 8.59 -3.33 -1.18
CA ALA A 321 9.15 -3.31 -2.54
C ALA A 321 10.41 -4.18 -2.65
N SER A 322 11.35 -4.03 -1.73
CA SER A 322 12.59 -4.80 -1.74
C SER A 322 12.34 -6.31 -1.59
N ARG A 323 11.38 -6.71 -0.78
CA ARG A 323 11.01 -8.13 -0.60
C ARG A 323 10.26 -8.71 -1.78
N MET A 324 9.44 -7.91 -2.45
CA MET A 324 8.75 -8.36 -3.65
C MET A 324 9.75 -8.68 -4.77
N VAL A 325 10.65 -7.77 -5.09
CA VAL A 325 11.63 -7.99 -6.15
C VAL A 325 12.62 -9.10 -5.79
N PHE A 326 12.99 -9.23 -4.51
CA PHE A 326 13.77 -10.36 -4.01
C PHE A 326 13.04 -11.70 -4.25
N SER A 327 11.74 -11.78 -3.91
CA SER A 327 10.91 -12.96 -4.15
C SER A 327 10.79 -13.30 -5.65
N LEU A 328 10.66 -12.29 -6.52
CA LEU A 328 10.68 -12.49 -7.97
C LEU A 328 12.02 -13.08 -8.45
N ALA A 329 13.14 -12.60 -7.92
CA ALA A 329 14.46 -13.11 -8.26
C ALA A 329 14.66 -14.56 -7.78
N GLN A 330 14.19 -14.91 -6.58
CA GLN A 330 14.23 -16.29 -6.07
C GLN A 330 13.42 -17.27 -6.94
N ARG A 331 12.39 -16.80 -7.62
CA ARG A 331 11.56 -17.58 -8.55
C ARG A 331 12.06 -17.50 -10.00
N HIS A 332 13.24 -16.91 -10.22
CA HIS A 332 13.80 -16.68 -11.55
C HIS A 332 12.92 -15.79 -12.45
N GLU A 333 12.10 -14.92 -11.87
CA GLU A 333 11.22 -13.96 -12.58
C GLU A 333 11.79 -12.55 -12.60
N ALA A 334 12.95 -12.34 -11.96
CA ALA A 334 13.77 -11.14 -11.98
C ALA A 334 15.26 -11.52 -12.13
N PRO A 335 16.16 -10.56 -12.43
CA PRO A 335 17.60 -10.81 -12.47
C PRO A 335 18.12 -11.43 -11.16
N ALA A 336 18.95 -12.47 -11.26
CA ALA A 336 19.45 -13.23 -10.11
C ALA A 336 20.17 -12.37 -9.06
N LEU A 337 20.82 -11.28 -9.49
CA LEU A 337 21.48 -10.31 -8.61
C LEU A 337 20.56 -9.70 -7.56
N LEU A 338 19.26 -9.51 -7.87
CA LEU A 338 18.26 -8.96 -6.96
C LEU A 338 17.83 -9.98 -5.89
N GLY A 339 18.16 -11.26 -6.08
CA GLY A 339 17.93 -12.36 -5.14
C GLY A 339 19.07 -12.59 -4.15
N TRP A 340 20.10 -11.72 -4.14
CA TRP A 340 21.19 -11.81 -3.17
C TRP A 340 20.84 -11.02 -1.90
N ALA A 341 21.07 -11.62 -0.74
CA ALA A 341 20.96 -10.99 0.57
C ALA A 341 22.32 -11.02 1.28
N ASP A 342 22.62 -9.96 2.01
CA ASP A 342 23.83 -9.84 2.80
C ASP A 342 23.82 -10.75 4.06
N ARG A 343 24.87 -10.71 4.87
CA ARG A 343 24.96 -11.47 6.13
C ARG A 343 23.89 -11.05 7.16
N ARG A 344 23.32 -9.87 7.02
CA ARG A 344 22.22 -9.34 7.87
C ARG A 344 20.85 -9.70 7.30
N GLN A 345 20.80 -10.53 6.26
CA GLN A 345 19.56 -10.91 5.54
C GLN A 345 18.84 -9.72 4.89
N VAL A 346 19.59 -8.68 4.51
CA VAL A 346 19.09 -7.51 3.78
C VAL A 346 19.32 -7.72 2.28
N PRO A 347 18.29 -7.61 1.43
CA PRO A 347 18.43 -7.69 -0.01
C PRO A 347 18.89 -6.34 -0.57
N VAL A 348 20.19 -6.04 -0.42
CA VAL A 348 20.79 -4.71 -0.70
C VAL A 348 20.47 -4.22 -2.11
N LEU A 349 20.68 -5.05 -3.14
CA LEU A 349 20.43 -4.65 -4.53
C LEU A 349 18.94 -4.45 -4.81
N ALA A 350 18.06 -5.21 -4.15
CA ALA A 350 16.62 -5.02 -4.26
C ALA A 350 16.17 -3.70 -3.60
N VAL A 351 16.78 -3.32 -2.47
CA VAL A 351 16.55 -2.00 -1.84
C VAL A 351 16.98 -0.88 -2.80
N LEU A 352 18.21 -0.94 -3.32
CA LEU A 352 18.75 0.08 -4.22
C LEU A 352 17.93 0.22 -5.52
N ALA A 353 17.51 -0.89 -6.11
CA ALA A 353 16.62 -0.89 -7.28
C ALA A 353 15.27 -0.23 -6.96
N SER A 354 14.73 -0.45 -5.75
CA SER A 354 13.42 0.09 -5.35
C SER A 354 13.44 1.60 -5.05
N VAL A 355 14.58 2.18 -4.68
CA VAL A 355 14.68 3.62 -4.43
C VAL A 355 15.06 4.44 -5.66
N LEU A 356 15.57 3.81 -6.71
CA LEU A 356 16.06 4.49 -7.91
C LEU A 356 15.03 5.45 -8.52
N PHE A 357 13.77 4.99 -8.65
CA PHE A 357 12.70 5.82 -9.19
C PHE A 357 12.35 6.99 -8.26
N GLY A 358 12.47 6.83 -6.94
CA GLY A 358 12.29 7.91 -5.98
C GLY A 358 13.31 9.04 -6.20
N PHE A 359 14.56 8.70 -6.48
CA PHE A 359 15.58 9.69 -6.87
C PHE A 359 15.25 10.37 -8.19
N VAL A 360 14.77 9.61 -9.19
CA VAL A 360 14.31 10.19 -10.48
C VAL A 360 13.13 11.13 -10.26
N ALA A 361 12.15 10.76 -9.46
CA ALA A 361 11.00 11.62 -9.15
C ALA A 361 11.42 12.92 -8.44
N THR A 362 12.41 12.87 -7.56
CA THR A 362 12.98 14.06 -6.90
C THR A 362 13.65 15.01 -7.93
N VAL A 363 14.33 14.46 -8.93
CA VAL A 363 14.90 15.26 -10.02
C VAL A 363 13.79 15.85 -10.91
N LEU A 364 12.73 15.08 -11.18
CA LEU A 364 11.57 15.57 -11.95
C LEU A 364 10.84 16.70 -11.22
N GLU A 365 10.79 16.70 -9.89
CA GLU A 365 10.21 17.79 -9.09
C GLU A 365 10.99 19.10 -9.25
N LEU A 366 12.31 19.06 -9.51
CA LEU A 366 13.09 20.25 -9.86
C LEU A 366 12.68 20.86 -11.20
N VAL A 367 12.29 20.01 -12.16
CA VAL A 367 11.97 20.43 -13.53
C VAL A 367 10.49 20.79 -13.68
N PHE A 368 9.62 20.06 -12.97
CA PHE A 368 8.16 20.18 -13.05
C PHE A 368 7.54 20.30 -11.65
N PRO A 369 7.80 21.40 -10.94
CA PRO A 369 7.26 21.59 -9.59
C PRO A 369 5.71 21.54 -9.61
N ASP A 370 5.12 21.03 -8.53
CA ASP A 370 3.67 20.87 -8.32
C ASP A 370 2.95 19.91 -9.28
N ARG A 371 3.64 19.31 -10.26
CA ARG A 371 3.03 18.34 -11.20
C ARG A 371 3.33 16.88 -10.87
N VAL A 372 4.46 16.63 -10.22
CA VAL A 372 4.94 15.26 -9.96
C VAL A 372 4.03 14.55 -8.97
N LEU A 373 3.73 15.16 -7.83
CA LEU A 373 2.92 14.51 -6.80
C LEU A 373 1.52 14.11 -7.28
N PRO A 374 0.71 14.97 -7.93
CA PRO A 374 -0.59 14.55 -8.47
C PRO A 374 -0.48 13.43 -9.51
N ALA A 375 0.54 13.44 -10.35
CA ALA A 375 0.77 12.38 -11.32
C ALA A 375 1.07 11.03 -10.63
N LEU A 376 1.94 11.03 -9.62
CA LEU A 376 2.28 9.85 -8.83
C LEU A 376 1.04 9.25 -8.14
N LEU A 377 0.19 10.09 -7.52
CA LEU A 377 -1.04 9.64 -6.85
C LEU A 377 -1.98 8.91 -7.83
N ASN A 378 -2.19 9.48 -9.00
CA ASN A 378 -3.07 8.91 -10.04
C ASN A 378 -2.52 7.59 -10.62
N ILE A 379 -1.20 7.51 -10.85
CA ILE A 379 -0.55 6.29 -11.35
C ILE A 379 -0.71 5.15 -10.35
N VAL A 380 -0.50 5.42 -9.07
CA VAL A 380 -0.66 4.42 -8.01
C VAL A 380 -2.10 3.93 -7.94
N GLY A 381 -3.10 4.82 -7.97
CA GLY A 381 -4.51 4.44 -7.98
C GLY A 381 -4.86 3.50 -9.12
N SER A 382 -4.41 3.81 -10.35
CA SER A 382 -4.64 2.96 -11.53
C SER A 382 -3.96 1.59 -11.40
N THR A 383 -2.72 1.54 -10.88
CA THR A 383 -1.99 0.29 -10.67
C THR A 383 -2.66 -0.57 -9.60
N CYS A 384 -3.11 0.05 -8.51
CA CYS A 384 -3.79 -0.62 -7.41
C CYS A 384 -5.07 -1.35 -7.89
N LEU A 385 -5.87 -0.71 -8.74
CA LEU A 385 -7.06 -1.33 -9.34
C LEU A 385 -6.74 -2.61 -10.10
N LEU A 386 -5.65 -2.62 -10.88
CA LEU A 386 -5.22 -3.80 -11.64
C LEU A 386 -4.72 -4.91 -10.70
N VAL A 387 -3.94 -4.56 -9.68
CA VAL A 387 -3.47 -5.50 -8.65
C VAL A 387 -4.65 -6.14 -7.91
N TRP A 388 -5.63 -5.34 -7.50
CA TRP A 388 -6.84 -5.83 -6.82
C TRP A 388 -7.68 -6.74 -7.70
N THR A 389 -7.84 -6.39 -8.99
CA THR A 389 -8.58 -7.22 -9.96
C THR A 389 -7.94 -8.59 -10.09
N LEU A 390 -6.63 -8.66 -10.35
CA LEU A 390 -5.91 -9.92 -10.50
C LEU A 390 -5.92 -10.74 -9.19
N SER A 391 -5.86 -10.08 -8.04
CA SER A 391 -5.93 -10.74 -6.73
C SER A 391 -7.29 -11.37 -6.48
N LEU A 392 -8.39 -10.67 -6.78
CA LEU A 392 -9.76 -11.20 -6.65
C LEU A 392 -10.03 -12.35 -7.61
N VAL A 393 -9.56 -12.25 -8.86
CA VAL A 393 -9.66 -13.34 -9.84
C VAL A 393 -8.89 -14.57 -9.36
N SER A 394 -7.69 -14.35 -8.81
CA SER A 394 -6.87 -15.44 -8.24
C SER A 394 -7.58 -16.12 -7.08
N GLN A 395 -8.14 -15.35 -6.15
CA GLN A 395 -8.91 -15.89 -5.02
C GLN A 395 -10.12 -16.70 -5.50
N LEU A 396 -10.88 -16.18 -6.47
CA LEU A 396 -12.05 -16.88 -7.03
C LEU A 396 -11.69 -18.26 -7.60
N ILE A 397 -10.56 -18.35 -8.31
CA ILE A 397 -10.08 -19.60 -8.91
C ILE A 397 -9.57 -20.56 -7.82
N LEU A 398 -8.69 -20.09 -6.92
CA LEU A 398 -8.09 -20.93 -5.89
C LEU A 398 -9.13 -21.47 -4.92
N ARG A 399 -10.10 -20.62 -4.52
CA ARG A 399 -11.20 -21.05 -3.65
C ARG A 399 -12.07 -22.10 -4.32
N ARG A 400 -12.48 -21.92 -5.58
CA ARG A 400 -13.25 -22.93 -6.32
C ARG A 400 -12.48 -24.26 -6.46
N ARG A 401 -11.16 -24.19 -6.66
CA ARG A 401 -10.32 -25.40 -6.69
C ARG A 401 -10.29 -26.11 -5.32
N ALA A 402 -10.14 -25.36 -4.23
CA ALA A 402 -10.14 -25.89 -2.87
C ALA A 402 -11.49 -26.54 -2.52
N ASP A 403 -12.61 -25.89 -2.83
CA ASP A 403 -13.95 -26.39 -2.57
C ASP A 403 -14.23 -27.68 -3.37
N ARG A 404 -13.81 -27.74 -4.66
CA ARG A 404 -13.91 -28.97 -5.48
C ARG A 404 -13.06 -30.12 -4.96
N ALA A 405 -11.91 -29.81 -4.36
CA ALA A 405 -11.01 -30.80 -3.77
C ALA A 405 -11.41 -31.20 -2.33
N GLY A 406 -12.49 -30.65 -1.78
CA GLY A 406 -12.90 -30.88 -0.38
C GLY A 406 -11.91 -30.37 0.67
N LYS A 407 -10.99 -29.45 0.30
CA LYS A 407 -9.94 -28.95 1.19
C LYS A 407 -10.50 -27.94 2.18
N ALA A 408 -10.34 -28.18 3.47
CA ALA A 408 -10.63 -27.20 4.51
C ALA A 408 -9.61 -26.05 4.43
N LEU A 409 -10.08 -24.80 4.44
CA LEU A 409 -9.24 -23.62 4.50
C LEU A 409 -9.26 -23.05 5.92
N PRO A 410 -8.10 -22.64 6.47
CA PRO A 410 -7.99 -22.10 7.83
C PRO A 410 -8.81 -20.82 8.02
N PHE A 411 -8.80 -19.94 7.02
CA PHE A 411 -9.62 -18.74 6.97
C PHE A 411 -10.47 -18.75 5.71
N ARG A 412 -11.75 -18.40 5.83
CA ARG A 412 -12.70 -18.36 4.73
C ARG A 412 -13.38 -17.01 4.64
N MET A 413 -13.29 -16.36 3.49
CA MET A 413 -14.05 -15.16 3.19
C MET A 413 -15.54 -15.45 3.21
N ALA A 414 -16.31 -14.63 3.93
CA ALA A 414 -17.76 -14.76 4.00
C ALA A 414 -18.43 -14.49 2.66
N ALA A 415 -19.66 -15.03 2.48
CA ALA A 415 -20.50 -14.81 1.30
C ALA A 415 -19.81 -15.04 -0.07
N PHE A 416 -18.85 -15.97 -0.13
CA PHE A 416 -18.27 -16.40 -1.40
C PHE A 416 -19.32 -17.18 -2.23
N PRO A 417 -19.41 -17.01 -3.56
CA PRO A 417 -18.56 -16.13 -4.41
C PRO A 417 -19.09 -14.70 -4.57
N TRP A 418 -20.22 -14.35 -3.94
CA TRP A 418 -20.95 -13.12 -4.21
C TRP A 418 -20.14 -11.86 -3.95
N LEU A 419 -19.45 -11.77 -2.80
CA LEU A 419 -18.64 -10.58 -2.48
C LEU A 419 -17.49 -10.39 -3.48
N THR A 420 -16.84 -11.48 -3.92
CA THR A 420 -15.79 -11.40 -4.94
C THR A 420 -16.36 -10.92 -6.27
N CYS A 421 -17.53 -11.44 -6.69
CA CYS A 421 -18.18 -11.03 -7.93
C CYS A 421 -18.66 -9.57 -7.88
N ILE A 422 -19.22 -9.13 -6.74
CA ILE A 422 -19.62 -7.72 -6.53
C ILE A 422 -18.39 -6.80 -6.63
N ALA A 423 -17.29 -7.15 -5.97
CA ALA A 423 -16.06 -6.36 -6.05
C ALA A 423 -15.53 -6.26 -7.48
N LEU A 424 -15.51 -7.37 -8.23
CA LEU A 424 -15.13 -7.38 -9.64
C LEU A 424 -16.09 -6.54 -10.51
N GLY A 425 -17.39 -6.56 -10.21
CA GLY A 425 -18.39 -5.71 -10.86
C GLY A 425 -18.17 -4.22 -10.59
N ILE A 426 -17.87 -3.84 -9.34
CA ILE A 426 -17.52 -2.46 -8.97
C ILE A 426 -16.23 -2.02 -9.68
N LEU A 427 -15.20 -2.87 -9.71
CA LEU A 427 -13.95 -2.58 -10.43
C LEU A 427 -14.21 -2.39 -11.94
N ALA A 428 -15.04 -3.22 -12.56
CA ALA A 428 -15.41 -3.06 -13.97
C ALA A 428 -16.17 -1.73 -14.23
N LEU A 429 -17.04 -1.33 -13.31
CA LEU A 429 -17.71 -0.03 -13.37
C LEU A 429 -16.70 1.12 -13.23
N ILE A 430 -15.76 1.04 -12.30
CA ILE A 430 -14.69 2.05 -12.14
C ILE A 430 -13.87 2.13 -13.44
N PHE A 431 -13.48 1.01 -14.04
CA PHE A 431 -12.76 1.01 -15.31
C PHE A 431 -13.57 1.68 -16.43
N GLY A 432 -14.90 1.44 -16.50
CA GLY A 432 -15.80 2.13 -17.41
C GLY A 432 -15.80 3.65 -17.22
N LEU A 433 -15.87 4.10 -15.98
CA LEU A 433 -15.80 5.53 -15.63
C LEU A 433 -14.44 6.15 -16.02
N LEU A 434 -13.33 5.46 -15.75
CA LEU A 434 -11.99 5.95 -16.12
C LEU A 434 -11.79 6.03 -17.63
N LEU A 435 -12.42 5.16 -18.39
CA LEU A 435 -12.37 5.18 -19.85
C LEU A 435 -13.26 6.25 -20.47
N SER A 436 -14.34 6.67 -19.78
CA SER A 436 -15.26 7.70 -20.28
C SER A 436 -14.64 9.10 -20.23
N GLU A 437 -13.77 9.37 -19.23
CA GLU A 437 -13.16 10.67 -19.03
C GLU A 437 -11.81 10.77 -19.76
N ALA A 438 -11.61 11.82 -20.59
CA ALA A 438 -10.41 11.97 -21.41
C ALA A 438 -9.11 12.07 -20.57
N GLN A 439 -9.18 12.68 -19.40
CA GLN A 439 -8.03 12.93 -18.55
C GLN A 439 -7.55 11.65 -17.83
N THR A 440 -8.47 10.83 -17.32
CA THR A 440 -8.15 9.58 -16.62
C THR A 440 -7.92 8.42 -17.60
N ARG A 441 -8.55 8.48 -18.77
CA ARG A 441 -8.44 7.46 -19.83
C ARG A 441 -6.99 7.24 -20.28
N LEU A 442 -6.24 8.31 -20.57
CA LEU A 442 -4.86 8.18 -21.01
C LEU A 442 -3.98 7.54 -19.92
N GLN A 443 -4.15 7.95 -18.68
CA GLN A 443 -3.41 7.39 -17.53
C GLN A 443 -3.73 5.91 -17.34
N PHE A 444 -5.01 5.54 -17.36
CA PHE A 444 -5.45 4.16 -17.22
C PHE A 444 -4.95 3.28 -18.37
N LEU A 445 -5.07 3.73 -19.62
CA LEU A 445 -4.56 3.01 -20.78
C LEU A 445 -3.04 2.84 -20.75
N SER A 446 -2.31 3.84 -20.25
CA SER A 446 -0.85 3.73 -20.05
C SER A 446 -0.50 2.62 -19.04
N MET A 447 -1.28 2.48 -17.95
CA MET A 447 -1.08 1.40 -16.97
C MET A 447 -1.45 0.04 -17.52
N VAL A 448 -2.52 -0.06 -18.31
CA VAL A 448 -2.86 -1.31 -19.04
C VAL A 448 -1.75 -1.66 -20.03
N GLY A 449 -1.23 -0.68 -20.78
CA GLY A 449 -0.10 -0.86 -21.70
C GLY A 449 1.16 -1.36 -20.97
N LEU A 450 1.51 -0.76 -19.83
CA LEU A 450 2.61 -1.22 -18.98
C LEU A 450 2.38 -2.66 -18.50
N THR A 451 1.15 -2.98 -18.07
CA THR A 451 0.78 -4.36 -17.64
C THR A 451 1.00 -5.37 -18.76
N VAL A 452 0.53 -5.05 -19.96
CA VAL A 452 0.70 -5.90 -21.16
C VAL A 452 2.19 -6.03 -21.51
N ALA A 453 2.96 -4.94 -21.43
CA ALA A 453 4.41 -4.98 -21.67
C ALA A 453 5.12 -5.88 -20.67
N ILE A 454 4.83 -5.75 -19.37
CA ILE A 454 5.39 -6.62 -18.32
C ILE A 454 5.01 -8.08 -18.55
N ALA A 455 3.74 -8.35 -18.88
CA ALA A 455 3.27 -9.71 -19.17
C ALA A 455 4.00 -10.32 -20.38
N SER A 456 4.17 -9.54 -21.45
CA SER A 456 4.85 -9.96 -22.66
C SER A 456 6.33 -10.26 -22.39
N VAL A 457 7.03 -9.37 -21.69
CA VAL A 457 8.45 -9.58 -21.31
C VAL A 457 8.58 -10.81 -20.42
N SER A 458 7.70 -10.99 -19.44
CA SER A 458 7.68 -12.15 -18.55
C SER A 458 7.45 -13.45 -19.31
N ALA A 459 6.55 -13.46 -20.30
CA ALA A 459 6.27 -14.62 -21.14
C ALA A 459 7.45 -14.97 -22.06
N LEU A 460 8.07 -13.96 -22.69
CA LEU A 460 9.24 -14.13 -23.56
C LEU A 460 10.46 -14.63 -22.78
N ALA A 461 10.75 -14.04 -21.64
CA ALA A 461 11.85 -14.47 -20.77
C ALA A 461 11.71 -15.94 -20.32
N ARG A 462 10.49 -16.39 -20.09
CA ARG A 462 10.20 -17.80 -19.76
C ARG A 462 10.41 -18.72 -20.95
N ARG A 463 9.91 -18.36 -22.13
CA ARG A 463 10.09 -19.15 -23.36
C ARG A 463 11.56 -19.33 -23.69
N ALA A 464 12.36 -18.27 -23.54
CA ALA A 464 13.81 -18.34 -23.75
C ALA A 464 14.51 -19.33 -22.79
N ARG A 465 14.01 -19.46 -21.55
CA ARG A 465 14.56 -20.40 -20.55
C ARG A 465 14.13 -21.85 -20.79
N THR A 466 12.88 -22.06 -21.20
CA THR A 466 12.34 -23.42 -21.49
C THR A 466 12.79 -23.95 -22.85
N GLY A 467 13.19 -23.09 -23.78
CA GLY A 467 13.74 -23.48 -25.08
C GLY A 467 15.26 -23.68 -25.11
N ALA A 468 15.95 -23.38 -23.99
CA ALA A 468 17.39 -23.60 -23.83
C ALA A 468 17.73 -24.91 -23.07
N VAL A 469 16.72 -25.74 -22.76
CA VAL A 469 16.82 -27.10 -22.22
C VAL A 469 16.34 -28.08 -23.31
#